data_63544e66a1c72779ebdede265261f52b
#
_entry.id   63544e66a1c72779ebdede265261f52b
#
_cell.length_a   1.000
_cell.length_b   1.000
_cell.length_c   1.000
_cell.angle_alpha   90.00
_cell.angle_beta   90.00
_cell.angle_gamma   90.00
#
_symmetry.space_group_name_H-M   'P 1'
#
loop_
_entity.id
_entity.type
_entity.pdbx_description
1 polymer ?
#
loop_
_entity_poly.entity_id
_entity_poly.type
_entity_poly.pdbx_seq_one_letter_code
_entity_poly.pdbx_strand_id
1 'polypeptide(L)'
;MEEQSRALKRRLRYDRCLSVTYGDTVPADGCVKAWREPYGSVRFTFTPLGAAAAPGARVDSRTIGIEGLMRTALPQHIGFIPDGNRRWAQDRGLAREHGYGVGVEPGVRLFEHCRDIGVKEISIYGFTRDNTKRPAAQKEAFSEACVRFANELKGRGAALLVLGDEDSGVFPKELRVYRERQGVGMKVNLLVNYGWDWDIEGLRHGGLRSGAVSRIDLIVRWGGGRRLSGFLPIQSVYADFFVVDEYWPDFTMDQFEAALRWFRAQDRTLGG
;
A
#
# COMPACT_ATOMS: atom_id res chain seq x y z
N MET A 1 -14.62 1.70 -42.44
CA MET A 1 -13.62 0.62 -42.25
C MET A 1 -12.29 1.08 -41.68
N GLU A 2 -11.87 2.33 -41.88
CA GLU A 2 -10.60 2.84 -41.32
C GLU A 2 -10.65 3.17 -39.80
N GLU A 3 -11.82 3.56 -39.29
CA GLU A 3 -11.98 3.89 -37.86
C GLU A 3 -11.95 2.64 -36.96
N GLN A 4 -12.49 1.52 -37.45
CA GLN A 4 -12.40 0.23 -36.73
C GLN A 4 -10.97 -0.32 -36.73
N SER A 5 -10.17 -0.04 -37.75
CA SER A 5 -8.76 -0.43 -37.84
C SER A 5 -7.89 0.39 -36.85
N ARG A 6 -8.21 1.67 -36.62
CA ARG A 6 -7.50 2.51 -35.63
C ARG A 6 -7.83 2.14 -34.18
N ALA A 7 -9.06 1.71 -33.89
CA ALA A 7 -9.44 1.23 -32.58
C ALA A 7 -8.77 -0.12 -32.24
N LEU A 8 -8.59 -0.99 -33.25
CA LEU A 8 -7.87 -2.26 -33.08
C LEU A 8 -6.37 -2.06 -32.85
N LYS A 9 -5.74 -1.06 -33.49
CA LYS A 9 -4.32 -0.74 -33.32
C LYS A 9 -4.00 -0.10 -31.95
N ARG A 10 -4.95 0.52 -31.26
CA ARG A 10 -4.78 1.00 -29.87
C ARG A 10 -4.87 -0.11 -28.81
N ARG A 11 -5.37 -1.30 -29.16
CA ARG A 11 -5.50 -2.47 -28.28
C ARG A 11 -4.26 -3.38 -28.27
N LEU A 12 -3.28 -3.15 -29.15
CA LEU A 12 -2.13 -4.03 -29.38
C LEU A 12 -0.81 -3.28 -29.15
N ARG A 13 -0.57 -2.77 -27.95
CA ARG A 13 0.77 -2.29 -27.55
C ARG A 13 1.29 -3.02 -26.32
N TYR A 14 1.39 -4.34 -26.39
CA TYR A 14 2.26 -5.15 -25.52
C TYR A 14 2.56 -6.50 -26.19
N ASP A 15 3.19 -6.45 -27.38
CA ASP A 15 3.94 -7.60 -27.89
C ASP A 15 5.39 -7.42 -27.46
N ARG A 16 5.75 -7.96 -26.29
CA ARG A 16 7.15 -8.25 -25.98
C ARG A 16 7.35 -9.75 -26.13
N CYS A 17 8.22 -10.15 -27.05
CA CYS A 17 8.82 -11.46 -27.04
C CYS A 17 9.63 -11.58 -25.74
N LEU A 18 9.14 -12.34 -24.77
CA LEU A 18 9.88 -12.73 -23.59
C LEU A 18 10.48 -14.11 -23.88
N SER A 19 11.80 -14.19 -23.94
CA SER A 19 12.51 -15.45 -23.82
C SER A 19 12.39 -15.93 -22.39
N VAL A 20 11.61 -16.99 -22.15
CA VAL A 20 11.51 -17.63 -20.84
C VAL A 20 12.45 -18.83 -20.86
N THR A 21 13.60 -18.73 -20.18
CA THR A 21 14.47 -19.87 -19.87
C THR A 21 13.85 -20.64 -18.72
N TYR A 22 13.44 -21.87 -19.00
CA TYR A 22 13.03 -22.84 -17.98
C TYR A 22 14.15 -23.84 -17.77
N GLY A 23 14.46 -24.16 -16.50
CA GLY A 23 15.62 -24.97 -16.06
C GLY A 23 15.91 -26.22 -16.90
N ASP A 24 17.16 -26.50 -17.04
CA ASP A 24 17.99 -27.62 -17.50
C ASP A 24 17.55 -28.53 -18.66
N THR A 25 16.42 -28.34 -19.31
CA THR A 25 16.06 -29.13 -20.50
C THR A 25 15.27 -28.29 -21.50
N VAL A 26 15.98 -27.87 -22.57
CA VAL A 26 15.48 -27.31 -23.85
C VAL A 26 14.93 -25.89 -23.79
N PRO A 27 15.57 -24.92 -24.48
CA PRO A 27 14.97 -23.62 -24.72
C PRO A 27 13.86 -23.77 -25.79
N ALA A 28 12.62 -23.56 -25.39
CA ALA A 28 11.53 -23.44 -26.35
C ALA A 28 11.29 -21.94 -26.59
N ASP A 29 11.74 -21.42 -27.72
CA ASP A 29 11.32 -20.13 -28.21
C ASP A 29 9.81 -20.18 -28.52
N GLY A 30 9.05 -19.29 -27.92
CA GLY A 30 7.61 -19.24 -28.07
C GLY A 30 7.07 -17.83 -27.99
N CYS A 31 5.89 -17.61 -28.54
CA CYS A 31 5.17 -16.34 -28.43
C CYS A 31 4.09 -16.45 -27.36
N VAL A 32 4.11 -15.52 -26.39
CA VAL A 32 3.06 -15.38 -25.39
C VAL A 32 2.10 -14.29 -25.81
N LYS A 33 0.83 -14.62 -26.00
CA LYS A 33 -0.23 -13.64 -26.20
C LYS A 33 -1.04 -13.48 -24.94
N ALA A 34 -1.23 -12.24 -24.49
CA ALA A 34 -2.03 -11.89 -23.34
C ALA A 34 -3.22 -11.03 -23.78
N TRP A 35 -4.40 -11.31 -23.26
CA TRP A 35 -5.57 -10.43 -23.42
C TRP A 35 -6.33 -10.32 -22.11
N ARG A 36 -6.94 -9.16 -21.91
CA ARG A 36 -7.72 -8.84 -20.71
C ARG A 36 -9.19 -9.22 -20.96
N GLU A 37 -9.76 -10.00 -20.06
CA GLU A 37 -11.19 -10.31 -20.03
C GLU A 37 -12.01 -9.19 -19.36
N PRO A 38 -13.34 -9.10 -19.58
CA PRO A 38 -14.17 -7.99 -19.09
C PRO A 38 -14.19 -7.76 -17.59
N TYR A 39 -13.80 -8.75 -16.78
CA TYR A 39 -13.80 -8.69 -15.31
C TYR A 39 -12.41 -8.63 -14.67
N GLY A 40 -11.41 -8.13 -15.43
CA GLY A 40 -10.08 -7.86 -14.88
C GLY A 40 -9.11 -9.02 -14.87
N SER A 41 -9.54 -10.24 -15.20
CA SER A 41 -8.63 -11.38 -15.43
C SER A 41 -7.85 -11.21 -16.73
N VAL A 42 -6.62 -11.70 -16.76
CA VAL A 42 -5.77 -11.71 -17.95
C VAL A 42 -5.53 -13.15 -18.34
N ARG A 43 -5.91 -13.51 -19.57
CA ARG A 43 -5.64 -14.84 -20.13
C ARG A 43 -4.39 -14.80 -20.99
N PHE A 44 -3.54 -15.80 -20.86
CA PHE A 44 -2.32 -15.94 -21.65
C PHE A 44 -2.40 -17.22 -22.48
N THR A 45 -1.88 -17.18 -23.70
CA THR A 45 -1.64 -18.37 -24.52
C THR A 45 -0.18 -18.38 -24.94
N PHE A 46 0.50 -19.47 -24.66
CA PHE A 46 1.85 -19.74 -25.14
C PHE A 46 1.77 -20.53 -26.44
N THR A 47 2.45 -20.08 -27.48
CA THR A 47 2.60 -20.80 -28.73
C THR A 47 4.09 -21.05 -28.97
N PRO A 48 4.57 -22.30 -28.96
CA PRO A 48 5.97 -22.61 -29.27
C PRO A 48 6.28 -22.25 -30.71
N LEU A 49 7.42 -21.63 -30.98
CA LEU A 49 7.94 -21.41 -32.31
C LEU A 49 8.63 -22.71 -32.76
N GLY A 50 8.05 -23.39 -33.75
CA GLY A 50 8.68 -24.54 -34.42
C GLY A 50 8.04 -25.90 -34.23
N ALA A 51 6.89 -26.02 -33.55
CA ALA A 51 6.15 -27.28 -33.50
C ALA A 51 5.01 -27.25 -34.53
N ALA A 52 5.13 -28.04 -35.58
CA ALA A 52 3.96 -28.43 -36.39
C ALA A 52 2.97 -29.16 -35.46
N ALA A 53 1.83 -28.55 -35.21
CA ALA A 53 0.82 -29.09 -34.33
C ALA A 53 0.30 -30.42 -34.87
N ALA A 54 0.61 -31.53 -34.21
CA ALA A 54 -0.11 -32.77 -34.40
C ALA A 54 -1.56 -32.60 -33.93
N PRO A 55 -2.58 -32.94 -34.70
CA PRO A 55 -3.96 -32.78 -34.29
C PRO A 55 -4.26 -33.79 -33.16
N GLY A 56 -4.56 -33.27 -31.96
CA GLY A 56 -4.98 -34.07 -30.82
C GLY A 56 -4.12 -33.99 -29.57
N ALA A 57 -3.00 -33.27 -29.56
CA ALA A 57 -2.24 -33.05 -28.31
C ALA A 57 -3.01 -32.14 -27.40
N ARG A 58 -3.60 -32.66 -26.31
CA ARG A 58 -4.04 -31.88 -25.15
C ARG A 58 -2.78 -31.27 -24.53
N VAL A 59 -2.58 -30.00 -24.74
CA VAL A 59 -1.60 -29.24 -23.96
C VAL A 59 -2.15 -29.18 -22.54
N ASP A 60 -1.52 -29.95 -21.65
CA ASP A 60 -1.77 -29.87 -20.22
C ASP A 60 -1.44 -28.43 -19.80
N SER A 61 -2.48 -27.64 -19.54
CA SER A 61 -2.33 -26.28 -19.04
C SER A 61 -1.85 -26.36 -17.59
N ARG A 62 -0.59 -26.75 -17.39
CA ARG A 62 0.07 -26.43 -16.14
C ARG A 62 0.08 -24.92 -16.04
N THR A 63 -0.85 -24.41 -15.27
CA THR A 63 -0.89 -23.04 -14.81
C THR A 63 0.45 -22.77 -14.13
N ILE A 64 1.44 -22.35 -14.95
CA ILE A 64 2.69 -21.80 -14.39
C ILE A 64 2.21 -20.64 -13.56
N GLY A 65 2.46 -20.72 -12.27
CA GLY A 65 1.93 -19.78 -11.30
C GLY A 65 2.29 -18.35 -11.63
N ILE A 66 1.48 -17.73 -12.50
CA ILE A 66 1.46 -16.28 -12.75
C ILE A 66 1.23 -15.55 -11.41
N GLU A 67 0.57 -16.19 -10.45
CA GLU A 67 0.55 -15.77 -9.04
C GLU A 67 1.96 -15.54 -8.47
N GLY A 68 2.96 -16.34 -8.82
CA GLY A 68 4.35 -16.14 -8.40
C GLY A 68 4.98 -14.89 -9.03
N LEU A 69 4.78 -14.64 -10.32
CA LEU A 69 5.32 -13.48 -11.04
C LEU A 69 4.59 -12.17 -10.64
N MET A 70 3.29 -12.23 -10.39
CA MET A 70 2.54 -11.07 -9.90
C MET A 70 2.82 -10.78 -8.41
N ARG A 71 3.10 -11.82 -7.60
CA ARG A 71 3.48 -11.66 -6.17
C ARG A 71 4.82 -10.94 -6.00
N THR A 72 5.76 -11.08 -6.92
CA THR A 72 7.07 -10.36 -6.88
C THR A 72 6.94 -8.86 -7.16
N ALA A 73 5.80 -8.40 -7.68
CA ALA A 73 5.55 -7.01 -8.02
C ALA A 73 4.71 -6.25 -6.96
N LEU A 74 4.24 -6.91 -5.89
CA LEU A 74 3.52 -6.24 -4.81
C LEU A 74 4.47 -5.77 -3.71
N PRO A 75 4.32 -4.53 -3.19
CA PRO A 75 5.03 -4.12 -2.00
C PRO A 75 4.60 -5.02 -0.82
N GLN A 76 5.57 -5.49 -0.05
CA GLN A 76 5.29 -6.30 1.14
C GLN A 76 4.85 -5.44 2.32
N HIS A 77 5.41 -4.23 2.42
CA HIS A 77 5.05 -3.24 3.43
C HIS A 77 4.77 -1.88 2.78
N ILE A 78 3.59 -1.34 3.05
CA ILE A 78 3.16 -0.03 2.52
C ILE A 78 2.96 0.96 3.67
N GLY A 79 3.58 2.13 3.54
CA GLY A 79 3.35 3.26 4.42
C GLY A 79 2.27 4.20 3.88
N PHE A 80 1.35 4.64 4.73
CA PHE A 80 0.27 5.55 4.36
C PHE A 80 0.34 6.84 5.18
N ILE A 81 0.31 7.97 4.47
CA ILE A 81 0.25 9.30 5.06
C ILE A 81 -1.06 9.97 4.64
N PRO A 82 -2.14 9.81 5.43
CA PRO A 82 -3.48 10.33 5.13
C PRO A 82 -3.56 11.82 5.45
N ASP A 83 -3.01 12.67 4.56
CA ASP A 83 -2.96 14.13 4.74
C ASP A 83 -4.11 14.84 4.03
N GLY A 84 -4.36 16.10 4.46
CA GLY A 84 -5.35 16.98 3.86
C GLY A 84 -6.68 17.07 4.60
N ASN A 85 -6.91 16.31 5.67
CA ASN A 85 -8.18 16.28 6.42
C ASN A 85 -8.70 17.67 6.81
N ARG A 86 -7.83 18.55 7.33
CA ARG A 86 -8.22 19.92 7.73
C ARG A 86 -8.56 20.82 6.54
N ARG A 87 -7.76 20.72 5.45
CA ARG A 87 -8.01 21.50 4.23
C ARG A 87 -9.31 21.06 3.59
N TRP A 88 -9.56 19.76 3.53
CA TRP A 88 -10.80 19.18 3.07
C TRP A 88 -12.03 19.76 3.80
N ALA A 89 -11.99 19.85 5.12
CA ALA A 89 -13.06 20.42 5.93
C ALA A 89 -13.22 21.92 5.65
N GLN A 90 -12.12 22.67 5.61
CA GLN A 90 -12.14 24.13 5.34
C GLN A 90 -12.72 24.46 3.98
N ASP A 91 -12.34 23.73 2.92
CA ASP A 91 -12.84 23.96 1.55
C ASP A 91 -14.34 23.68 1.44
N ARG A 92 -14.93 22.99 2.42
CA ARG A 92 -16.38 22.69 2.54
C ARG A 92 -17.10 23.56 3.57
N GLY A 93 -16.43 24.57 4.11
CA GLY A 93 -17.01 25.45 5.14
C GLY A 93 -17.23 24.78 6.49
N LEU A 94 -16.59 23.60 6.75
CA LEU A 94 -16.69 22.86 7.98
C LEU A 94 -15.58 23.23 8.96
N ALA A 95 -15.79 22.98 10.25
CA ALA A 95 -14.74 23.07 11.24
C ALA A 95 -13.63 22.04 10.93
N ARG A 96 -12.36 22.42 11.14
CA ARG A 96 -11.16 21.64 10.73
C ARG A 96 -11.13 20.21 11.30
N GLU A 97 -11.67 20.03 12.48
CA GLU A 97 -11.74 18.74 13.20
C GLU A 97 -12.65 17.73 12.52
N HIS A 98 -13.68 18.16 11.78
CA HIS A 98 -14.60 17.26 11.08
C HIS A 98 -13.91 16.33 10.07
N GLY A 99 -12.83 16.79 9.43
CA GLY A 99 -12.12 16.00 8.44
C GLY A 99 -11.51 14.70 8.99
N TYR A 100 -11.17 14.64 10.28
CA TYR A 100 -10.52 13.45 10.85
C TYR A 100 -11.47 12.26 10.98
N GLY A 101 -12.69 12.50 11.44
CA GLY A 101 -13.70 11.46 11.58
C GLY A 101 -14.11 10.85 10.22
N VAL A 102 -14.16 11.70 9.17
CA VAL A 102 -14.47 11.25 7.79
C VAL A 102 -13.35 10.34 7.24
N GLY A 103 -12.09 10.60 7.60
CA GLY A 103 -10.94 9.81 7.12
C GLY A 103 -10.83 8.38 7.68
N VAL A 104 -11.67 7.97 8.62
CA VAL A 104 -11.61 6.63 9.23
C VAL A 104 -12.09 5.55 8.26
N GLU A 105 -13.23 5.74 7.63
CA GLU A 105 -13.82 4.76 6.69
C GLU A 105 -12.91 4.48 5.48
N PRO A 106 -12.34 5.49 4.79
CA PRO A 106 -11.30 5.28 3.80
C PRO A 106 -10.15 4.39 4.29
N GLY A 107 -9.69 4.59 5.53
CA GLY A 107 -8.62 3.79 6.13
C GLY A 107 -8.98 2.32 6.29
N VAL A 108 -10.22 2.03 6.70
CA VAL A 108 -10.72 0.66 6.83
C VAL A 108 -10.81 -0.02 5.47
N ARG A 109 -11.37 0.64 4.47
CA ARG A 109 -11.46 0.11 3.09
C ARG A 109 -10.06 -0.17 2.51
N LEU A 110 -9.12 0.74 2.72
CA LEU A 110 -7.75 0.57 2.27
C LEU A 110 -7.07 -0.62 2.95
N PHE A 111 -7.27 -0.78 4.27
CA PHE A 111 -6.79 -1.95 5.01
C PHE A 111 -7.35 -3.26 4.44
N GLU A 112 -8.68 -3.34 4.25
CA GLU A 112 -9.32 -4.54 3.72
C GLU A 112 -8.78 -4.89 2.33
N HIS A 113 -8.66 -3.91 1.45
CA HIS A 113 -8.09 -4.12 0.12
C HIS A 113 -6.64 -4.61 0.17
N CYS A 114 -5.77 -3.98 0.99
CA CYS A 114 -4.39 -4.42 1.18
C CYS A 114 -4.30 -5.88 1.66
N ARG A 115 -5.14 -6.25 2.63
CA ARG A 115 -5.23 -7.62 3.14
C ARG A 115 -5.63 -8.60 2.03
N ASP A 116 -6.66 -8.27 1.27
CA ASP A 116 -7.26 -9.14 0.26
C ASP A 116 -6.33 -9.37 -0.94
N ILE A 117 -5.52 -8.37 -1.32
CA ILE A 117 -4.49 -8.53 -2.35
C ILE A 117 -3.20 -9.17 -1.85
N GLY A 118 -3.06 -9.40 -0.53
CA GLY A 118 -1.95 -10.14 0.07
C GLY A 118 -0.74 -9.32 0.52
N VAL A 119 -0.89 -8.01 0.72
CA VAL A 119 0.09 -7.16 1.43
C VAL A 119 0.33 -7.73 2.83
N LYS A 120 1.57 -7.71 3.31
CA LYS A 120 1.94 -8.33 4.59
C LYS A 120 1.89 -7.37 5.76
N GLU A 121 2.21 -6.12 5.51
CA GLU A 121 2.31 -5.10 6.54
C GLU A 121 1.87 -3.73 6.00
N ILE A 122 1.18 -2.95 6.80
CA ILE A 122 0.90 -1.54 6.54
C ILE A 122 1.27 -0.69 7.74
N SER A 123 1.78 0.52 7.49
CA SER A 123 1.99 1.55 8.52
C SER A 123 1.18 2.78 8.17
N ILE A 124 0.39 3.29 9.12
CA ILE A 124 -0.50 4.43 8.89
C ILE A 124 -0.16 5.56 9.85
N TYR A 125 0.02 6.77 9.31
CA TYR A 125 0.25 7.96 10.14
C TYR A 125 -1.08 8.44 10.72
N GLY A 126 -1.33 8.18 12.00
CA GLY A 126 -2.44 8.74 12.75
C GLY A 126 -2.18 10.23 13.02
N PHE A 127 -1.38 10.55 14.04
CA PHE A 127 -0.91 11.92 14.25
C PHE A 127 0.51 11.98 14.82
N THR A 128 1.16 13.15 14.63
CA THR A 128 2.55 13.38 15.04
C THR A 128 2.63 14.11 16.37
N ARG A 129 3.79 14.05 17.04
CA ARG A 129 4.10 14.89 18.19
C ARG A 129 3.95 16.39 17.88
N ASP A 130 4.29 16.84 16.67
CA ASP A 130 4.08 18.23 16.24
C ASP A 130 2.60 18.64 16.21
N ASN A 131 1.70 17.69 16.00
CA ASN A 131 0.26 17.95 16.02
C ASN A 131 -0.28 18.26 17.42
N THR A 132 0.45 17.96 18.47
CA THR A 132 0.05 18.29 19.87
C THR A 132 -0.01 19.80 20.12
N LYS A 133 0.62 20.60 19.27
CA LYS A 133 0.55 22.08 19.29
C LYS A 133 -0.80 22.62 18.76
N ARG A 134 -1.69 21.75 18.25
CA ARG A 134 -3.00 22.14 17.71
C ARG A 134 -4.02 22.42 18.82
N PRO A 135 -5.10 23.17 18.49
CA PRO A 135 -6.22 23.39 19.41
C PRO A 135 -6.80 22.10 20.01
N ALA A 136 -7.38 22.17 21.19
CA ALA A 136 -7.89 21.02 21.93
C ALA A 136 -8.89 20.19 21.10
N ALA A 137 -9.88 20.84 20.47
CA ALA A 137 -10.88 20.17 19.65
C ALA A 137 -10.24 19.31 18.51
N GLN A 138 -9.17 19.80 17.86
CA GLN A 138 -8.47 19.03 16.84
C GLN A 138 -7.69 17.84 17.41
N LYS A 139 -7.11 17.97 18.61
CA LYS A 139 -6.42 16.87 19.28
C LYS A 139 -7.39 15.76 19.69
N GLU A 140 -8.54 16.15 20.23
CA GLU A 140 -9.61 15.23 20.62
C GLU A 140 -10.14 14.47 19.41
N ALA A 141 -10.56 15.16 18.36
CA ALA A 141 -11.05 14.52 17.14
C ALA A 141 -10.02 13.58 16.48
N PHE A 142 -8.74 13.91 16.56
CA PHE A 142 -7.66 13.02 16.11
C PHE A 142 -7.56 11.76 16.95
N SER A 143 -7.58 11.93 18.27
CA SER A 143 -7.53 10.81 19.21
C SER A 143 -8.71 9.87 19.00
N GLU A 144 -9.92 10.42 18.90
CA GLU A 144 -11.14 9.67 18.61
C GLU A 144 -11.06 8.92 17.28
N ALA A 145 -10.58 9.57 16.21
CA ALA A 145 -10.40 8.92 14.90
C ALA A 145 -9.43 7.74 14.98
N CYS A 146 -8.31 7.86 15.71
CA CYS A 146 -7.35 6.77 15.90
C CYS A 146 -7.95 5.61 16.70
N VAL A 147 -8.67 5.90 17.79
CA VAL A 147 -9.35 4.89 18.61
C VAL A 147 -10.44 4.18 17.80
N ARG A 148 -11.24 4.93 17.06
CA ARG A 148 -12.27 4.38 16.17
C ARG A 148 -11.65 3.49 15.11
N PHE A 149 -10.60 3.92 14.43
CA PHE A 149 -9.91 3.11 13.44
C PHE A 149 -9.38 1.80 14.03
N ALA A 150 -8.72 1.84 15.20
CA ALA A 150 -8.25 0.64 15.89
C ALA A 150 -9.39 -0.32 16.24
N ASN A 151 -10.54 0.21 16.67
CA ASN A 151 -11.71 -0.60 16.98
C ASN A 151 -12.34 -1.24 15.72
N GLU A 152 -12.39 -0.52 14.60
CA GLU A 152 -12.88 -1.06 13.31
C GLU A 152 -12.00 -2.21 12.79
N LEU A 153 -10.72 -2.25 13.14
CA LEU A 153 -9.83 -3.34 12.73
C LEU A 153 -10.02 -4.63 13.54
N LYS A 154 -10.69 -4.57 14.70
CA LYS A 154 -10.91 -5.76 15.55
C LYS A 154 -11.73 -6.81 14.80
N GLY A 155 -11.23 -8.05 14.81
CA GLY A 155 -11.91 -9.17 14.15
C GLY A 155 -11.82 -9.19 12.62
N ARG A 156 -11.16 -8.19 12.00
CA ARG A 156 -11.01 -8.10 10.53
C ARG A 156 -9.72 -8.71 10.00
N GLY A 157 -8.99 -9.47 10.82
CA GLY A 157 -7.71 -10.08 10.39
C GLY A 157 -6.54 -9.09 10.44
N ALA A 158 -6.52 -8.19 11.41
CA ALA A 158 -5.44 -7.27 11.69
C ALA A 158 -4.63 -7.71 12.91
N ALA A 159 -3.30 -7.71 12.78
CA ALA A 159 -2.35 -7.76 13.89
C ALA A 159 -1.86 -6.34 14.17
N LEU A 160 -2.55 -5.63 15.07
CA LEU A 160 -2.38 -4.21 15.34
C LEU A 160 -1.25 -3.95 16.36
N LEU A 161 -0.39 -3.00 16.01
CA LEU A 161 0.61 -2.36 16.88
C LEU A 161 0.39 -0.86 16.84
N VAL A 162 0.37 -0.20 17.99
CA VAL A 162 0.32 1.27 18.08
C VAL A 162 1.67 1.79 18.56
N LEU A 163 2.25 2.70 17.80
CA LEU A 163 3.57 3.29 18.05
C LEU A 163 3.45 4.79 18.30
N GLY A 164 4.02 5.25 19.38
CA GLY A 164 4.11 6.66 19.73
C GLY A 164 4.36 6.88 21.21
N ASP A 165 4.53 8.14 21.58
CA ASP A 165 4.83 8.57 22.93
C ASP A 165 3.60 8.43 23.84
N GLU A 166 3.48 7.28 24.50
CA GLU A 166 2.37 6.93 25.37
C GLU A 166 2.40 7.64 26.74
N ASP A 167 3.55 8.16 27.12
CA ASP A 167 3.71 8.93 28.37
C ASP A 167 3.17 10.35 28.21
N SER A 168 2.91 10.77 26.98
CA SER A 168 2.29 12.04 26.68
C SER A 168 0.82 12.06 27.10
N GLY A 169 0.38 13.17 27.71
CA GLY A 169 -1.02 13.38 28.12
C GLY A 169 -2.03 13.43 26.94
N VAL A 170 -1.56 13.43 25.70
CA VAL A 170 -2.40 13.42 24.49
C VAL A 170 -2.51 12.04 23.84
N PHE A 171 -1.80 11.04 24.34
CA PHE A 171 -1.91 9.66 23.81
C PHE A 171 -3.20 9.01 24.34
N PRO A 172 -4.07 8.47 23.46
CA PRO A 172 -5.33 7.84 23.88
C PRO A 172 -5.07 6.60 24.75
N LYS A 173 -5.67 6.59 25.95
CA LYS A 173 -5.46 5.49 26.91
C LYS A 173 -5.94 4.14 26.36
N GLU A 174 -7.00 4.16 25.54
CA GLU A 174 -7.60 3.00 24.91
C GLU A 174 -6.64 2.28 23.94
N LEU A 175 -5.65 2.99 23.42
CA LEU A 175 -4.67 2.44 22.50
C LEU A 175 -3.45 1.83 23.18
N ARG A 176 -3.29 2.01 24.50
CA ARG A 176 -2.14 1.45 25.23
C ARG A 176 -2.06 -0.07 25.23
N VAL A 177 -3.19 -0.75 25.08
CA VAL A 177 -3.24 -2.22 24.95
C VAL A 177 -2.50 -2.73 23.71
N TYR A 178 -2.33 -1.88 22.70
CA TYR A 178 -1.67 -2.21 21.43
C TYR A 178 -0.18 -1.82 21.39
N ARG A 179 0.45 -1.49 22.51
CA ARG A 179 1.91 -1.29 22.60
C ARG A 179 2.67 -2.56 22.18
N GLU A 180 2.11 -3.70 22.48
CA GLU A 180 2.48 -4.98 21.95
C GLU A 180 1.48 -5.37 20.87
N ARG A 181 1.95 -6.03 19.82
CA ARG A 181 1.10 -6.42 18.71
C ARG A 181 -0.02 -7.35 19.15
N GLN A 182 -1.25 -6.94 18.92
CA GLN A 182 -2.46 -7.69 19.26
C GLN A 182 -3.19 -8.16 18.00
N GLY A 183 -3.80 -9.36 18.07
CA GLY A 183 -4.57 -9.94 16.97
C GLY A 183 -3.71 -10.80 16.03
N VAL A 184 -4.37 -11.35 15.00
CA VAL A 184 -3.78 -12.26 14.01
C VAL A 184 -4.17 -11.78 12.62
N GLY A 185 -3.24 -11.87 11.66
CA GLY A 185 -3.48 -11.49 10.27
C GLY A 185 -2.45 -10.52 9.73
N MET A 186 -2.86 -9.62 8.84
CA MET A 186 -1.99 -8.59 8.28
C MET A 186 -1.48 -7.65 9.38
N LYS A 187 -0.18 -7.39 9.40
CA LYS A 187 0.40 -6.45 10.36
C LYS A 187 -0.03 -5.03 10.06
N VAL A 188 -0.53 -4.34 11.07
CA VAL A 188 -0.91 -2.92 10.99
C VAL A 188 -0.15 -2.15 12.07
N ASN A 189 0.59 -1.13 11.67
CA ASN A 189 1.28 -0.21 12.57
C ASN A 189 0.58 1.15 12.51
N LEU A 190 -0.10 1.54 13.57
CA LEU A 190 -0.74 2.84 13.68
C LEU A 190 0.16 3.79 14.48
N LEU A 191 0.58 4.87 13.85
CA LEU A 191 1.48 5.86 14.43
C LEU A 191 0.65 6.95 15.12
N VAL A 192 0.66 6.97 16.45
CA VAL A 192 -0.17 7.86 17.27
C VAL A 192 0.73 8.64 18.21
N ASN A 193 0.70 9.97 18.12
CA ASN A 193 1.66 10.83 18.84
C ASN A 193 3.12 10.42 18.57
N TYR A 194 3.38 10.00 17.34
CA TYR A 194 4.69 9.55 16.91
C TYR A 194 5.60 10.73 16.56
N GLY A 195 6.87 10.64 16.93
CA GLY A 195 7.94 11.53 16.53
C GLY A 195 9.18 10.72 16.15
N TRP A 196 9.83 11.06 15.05
CA TRP A 196 11.04 10.39 14.59
C TRP A 196 12.19 10.54 15.61
N ASP A 197 12.28 11.68 16.29
CA ASP A 197 13.22 11.98 17.37
C ASP A 197 12.99 11.07 18.58
N TRP A 198 11.72 10.90 19.00
CA TRP A 198 11.32 9.97 20.05
C TRP A 198 11.66 8.52 19.68
N ASP A 199 11.48 8.14 18.42
CA ASP A 199 11.77 6.79 17.94
C ASP A 199 13.28 6.47 18.00
N ILE A 200 14.11 7.37 17.46
CA ILE A 200 15.57 7.23 17.45
C ILE A 200 16.16 7.29 18.88
N GLU A 201 15.56 8.04 19.78
CA GLU A 201 16.01 8.10 21.17
C GLU A 201 16.01 6.71 21.82
N GLY A 202 15.16 5.79 21.36
CA GLY A 202 15.16 4.38 21.77
C GLY A 202 16.52 3.68 21.60
N LEU A 203 17.37 4.11 20.68
CA LEU A 203 18.73 3.58 20.50
C LEU A 203 19.60 3.70 21.76
N ARG A 204 19.34 4.69 22.61
CA ARG A 204 20.00 4.83 23.91
C ARG A 204 19.60 3.72 24.90
N HIS A 205 18.51 3.01 24.62
CA HIS A 205 17.91 1.96 25.43
C HIS A 205 17.93 0.58 24.74
N GLY A 206 18.77 0.42 23.71
CA GLY A 206 19.00 -0.87 23.07
C GLY A 206 18.36 -1.09 21.70
N GLY A 207 17.60 -0.13 21.17
CA GLY A 207 17.02 -0.24 19.82
C GLY A 207 16.04 0.85 19.48
N LEU A 208 15.65 0.94 18.21
CA LEU A 208 14.56 1.80 17.78
C LEU A 208 13.25 1.38 18.48
N ARG A 209 12.44 2.34 18.89
CA ARG A 209 11.11 2.04 19.45
C ARG A 209 10.19 1.42 18.38
N SER A 210 10.42 1.75 17.12
CA SER A 210 9.77 1.11 15.95
C SER A 210 10.47 -0.16 15.47
N GLY A 211 11.35 -0.78 16.25
CA GLY A 211 12.15 -1.95 15.82
C GLY A 211 11.35 -3.18 15.38
N ALA A 212 10.07 -3.27 15.78
CA ALA A 212 9.15 -4.33 15.33
C ALA A 212 8.53 -4.08 13.94
N VAL A 213 8.76 -2.91 13.34
CA VAL A 213 8.25 -2.50 12.02
C VAL A 213 9.26 -2.87 10.95
N SER A 214 8.82 -3.57 9.92
CA SER A 214 9.69 -3.96 8.82
C SER A 214 10.02 -2.76 7.90
N ARG A 215 11.01 -2.93 7.03
CA ARG A 215 11.34 -1.95 6.00
C ARG A 215 10.12 -1.70 5.10
N ILE A 216 9.89 -0.43 4.74
CA ILE A 216 8.81 0.00 3.87
C ILE A 216 9.28 -0.06 2.42
N ASP A 217 8.44 -0.62 1.54
CA ASP A 217 8.70 -0.69 0.10
C ASP A 217 8.10 0.51 -0.65
N LEU A 218 6.88 0.91 -0.28
CA LEU A 218 6.13 1.97 -0.92
C LEU A 218 5.50 2.89 0.14
N ILE A 219 5.61 4.19 -0.04
CA ILE A 219 4.83 5.17 0.71
C ILE A 219 3.83 5.82 -0.22
N VAL A 220 2.57 5.88 0.19
CA VAL A 220 1.52 6.62 -0.50
C VAL A 220 1.05 7.76 0.39
N ARG A 221 1.16 8.99 -0.11
CA ARG A 221 0.75 10.18 0.63
C ARG A 221 -0.31 10.95 -0.13
N TRP A 222 -1.43 11.22 0.53
CA TRP A 222 -2.49 12.10 0.06
C TRP A 222 -2.22 13.56 0.42
N GLY A 223 -2.96 14.48 -0.19
CA GLY A 223 -2.94 15.91 0.10
C GLY A 223 -1.78 16.67 -0.53
N GLY A 224 -1.15 16.14 -1.57
CA GLY A 224 -0.15 16.83 -2.42
C GLY A 224 1.22 17.08 -1.76
N GLY A 225 1.43 16.66 -0.52
CA GLY A 225 2.68 16.89 0.21
C GLY A 225 3.81 15.95 -0.26
N ARG A 226 4.93 16.49 -0.74
CA ARG A 226 6.09 15.72 -1.26
C ARG A 226 7.22 15.62 -0.23
N ARG A 227 6.89 15.13 0.98
CA ARG A 227 7.83 14.98 2.11
C ARG A 227 7.39 13.88 3.06
N LEU A 228 8.32 13.26 3.77
CA LEU A 228 8.05 12.20 4.76
C LEU A 228 7.39 12.75 6.03
N SER A 229 7.64 13.99 6.38
CA SER A 229 7.18 14.59 7.64
C SER A 229 7.52 13.75 8.89
N GLY A 230 8.69 13.12 8.88
CA GLY A 230 9.16 12.26 9.98
C GLY A 230 8.50 10.88 10.06
N PHE A 231 7.80 10.44 9.01
CA PHE A 231 7.17 9.12 8.97
C PHE A 231 8.21 8.01 8.86
N LEU A 232 8.43 7.26 9.95
CA LEU A 232 9.31 6.08 10.02
C LEU A 232 10.59 6.21 9.17
N PRO A 233 11.47 7.21 9.40
CA PRO A 233 12.53 7.54 8.45
C PRO A 233 13.51 6.40 8.23
N ILE A 234 13.79 5.58 9.25
CA ILE A 234 14.72 4.45 9.13
C ILE A 234 14.12 3.34 8.27
N GLN A 235 12.84 3.01 8.46
CA GLN A 235 12.16 2.01 7.65
C GLN A 235 11.89 2.49 6.22
N SER A 236 11.90 3.80 6.00
CA SER A 236 11.58 4.45 4.71
C SER A 236 12.80 4.77 3.84
N VAL A 237 14.02 4.46 4.28
CA VAL A 237 15.28 4.85 3.60
C VAL A 237 15.31 4.46 2.12
N TYR A 238 14.69 3.37 1.74
CA TYR A 238 14.63 2.88 0.36
C TYR A 238 13.20 2.74 -0.16
N ALA A 239 12.23 3.36 0.52
CA ALA A 239 10.85 3.31 0.08
C ALA A 239 10.63 4.18 -1.16
N ASP A 240 9.95 3.63 -2.15
CA ASP A 240 9.39 4.44 -3.24
C ASP A 240 8.29 5.37 -2.67
N PHE A 241 8.15 6.58 -3.23
CA PHE A 241 7.26 7.60 -2.68
C PHE A 241 6.27 8.09 -3.73
N PHE A 242 5.02 7.71 -3.59
CA PHE A 242 3.94 8.13 -4.47
C PHE A 242 3.04 9.18 -3.81
N VAL A 243 2.71 10.25 -4.54
CA VAL A 243 1.90 11.34 -4.03
C VAL A 243 0.57 11.39 -4.78
N VAL A 244 -0.51 11.47 -4.01
CA VAL A 244 -1.87 11.74 -4.46
C VAL A 244 -2.18 13.20 -4.11
N ASP A 245 -2.56 14.01 -5.09
CA ASP A 245 -2.78 15.45 -4.87
C ASP A 245 -4.10 15.71 -4.14
N GLU A 246 -5.11 14.83 -4.28
CA GLU A 246 -6.39 14.90 -3.58
C GLU A 246 -6.22 14.71 -2.06
N TYR A 247 -7.18 15.22 -1.31
CA TYR A 247 -7.21 15.09 0.14
C TYR A 247 -7.64 13.69 0.57
N TRP A 248 -7.10 13.23 1.71
CA TRP A 248 -7.41 11.91 2.24
C TRP A 248 -8.91 11.58 2.37
N PRO A 249 -9.81 12.48 2.85
CA PRO A 249 -11.25 12.17 2.90
C PRO A 249 -11.90 11.91 1.55
N ASP A 250 -11.31 12.39 0.45
CA ASP A 250 -11.74 12.14 -0.93
C ASP A 250 -11.05 10.89 -1.53
N PHE A 251 -10.56 9.99 -0.69
CA PHE A 251 -9.92 8.75 -1.10
C PHE A 251 -10.82 7.92 -2.03
N THR A 252 -10.22 7.46 -3.12
CA THR A 252 -10.79 6.44 -3.99
C THR A 252 -9.84 5.26 -4.15
N MET A 253 -10.40 4.07 -4.38
CA MET A 253 -9.57 2.88 -4.61
C MET A 253 -8.70 3.03 -5.87
N ASP A 254 -9.19 3.73 -6.89
CA ASP A 254 -8.45 3.99 -8.15
C ASP A 254 -7.15 4.76 -7.92
N GLN A 255 -7.11 5.67 -6.93
CA GLN A 255 -5.89 6.40 -6.53
C GLN A 255 -4.85 5.43 -5.98
N PHE A 256 -5.26 4.50 -5.11
CA PHE A 256 -4.36 3.49 -4.57
C PHE A 256 -3.89 2.49 -5.63
N GLU A 257 -4.79 2.02 -6.48
CA GLU A 257 -4.43 1.16 -7.61
C GLU A 257 -3.46 1.86 -8.59
N ALA A 258 -3.58 3.18 -8.76
CA ALA A 258 -2.61 3.96 -9.53
C ALA A 258 -1.23 3.93 -8.88
N ALA A 259 -1.14 4.06 -7.55
CA ALA A 259 0.12 3.94 -6.81
C ALA A 259 0.75 2.55 -6.96
N LEU A 260 -0.06 1.48 -6.89
CA LEU A 260 0.42 0.10 -7.10
C LEU A 260 0.89 -0.14 -8.54
N ARG A 261 0.19 0.39 -9.54
CA ARG A 261 0.64 0.32 -10.94
C ARG A 261 1.94 1.06 -11.16
N TRP A 262 2.06 2.26 -10.58
CA TRP A 262 3.28 3.06 -10.64
C TRP A 262 4.45 2.32 -9.99
N PHE A 263 4.28 1.77 -8.79
CA PHE A 263 5.29 1.00 -8.06
C PHE A 263 5.82 -0.20 -8.87
N ARG A 264 4.93 -0.92 -9.55
CA ARG A 264 5.30 -2.05 -10.42
C ARG A 264 6.11 -1.65 -11.64
N ALA A 265 6.03 -0.39 -12.05
CA ALA A 265 6.76 0.15 -13.20
C ALA A 265 8.13 0.72 -12.82
N GLN A 266 8.47 0.81 -11.52
CA GLN A 266 9.78 1.31 -11.08
C GLN A 266 10.86 0.25 -11.31
N ASP A 267 12.04 0.70 -11.74
CA ASP A 267 13.25 -0.12 -11.71
C ASP A 267 13.80 -0.13 -10.28
N ARG A 268 13.81 -1.30 -9.66
CA ARG A 268 14.14 -1.46 -8.25
C ARG A 268 15.52 -2.11 -8.08
N THR A 269 16.55 -1.47 -8.60
CA THR A 269 17.92 -1.83 -8.28
C THR A 269 18.27 -1.29 -6.89
N LEU A 270 18.42 -2.16 -5.91
CA LEU A 270 18.78 -1.81 -4.52
C LEU A 270 20.29 -1.50 -4.37
N GLY A 271 20.91 -0.86 -5.37
CA GLY A 271 22.31 -0.46 -5.35
C GLY A 271 23.28 -1.57 -5.75
N GLY A 272 22.82 -2.59 -6.45
CA GLY A 272 23.63 -3.66 -7.04
C GLY A 272 23.55 -3.65 -8.55
#